data_e9d66f14e6bca114d5cff86727c13570
#
_entry.id   e9d66f14e6bca114d5cff86727c13570
#
_cell.length_a   1.000
_cell.length_b   1.000
_cell.length_c   1.000
_cell.angle_alpha   90.00
_cell.angle_beta   90.00
_cell.angle_gamma   90.00
#
_symmetry.space_group_name_H-M   'P 1'
#
loop_
_entity.id
_entity.type
_entity.pdbx_description
1 polymer ?
#
loop_
_entity_poly.entity_id
_entity_poly.type
_entity_poly.pdbx_seq_one_letter_code
_entity_poly.pdbx_strand_id
1 'polypeptide(L)'
;MTTHHHGHHHEDMLSVEKARQQILREFAPLDAETFPISDSVGLVIAENVRSEISIPTLDNSAMDGYAVRSQDVVAASQENTVNLEVIETIAAGSLPTKPIEPGKASRIMTGAPIPDLADAVIPFEETTEEDFLGTADIKEIGIKWRHPPAPI
;
A
#
# COMPACT_ATOMS: atom_id res chain seq x y z
N MET A 1 49.43 -65.78 7.97
CA MET A 1 49.07 -64.41 7.49
C MET A 1 47.65 -64.10 7.95
N THR A 2 47.52 -63.39 9.06
CA THR A 2 46.23 -63.03 9.65
C THR A 2 45.93 -61.58 9.28
N THR A 3 44.98 -61.39 8.43
CA THR A 3 44.51 -60.05 8.01
C THR A 3 43.56 -59.49 9.09
N HIS A 4 44.04 -58.52 9.85
CA HIS A 4 43.18 -57.72 10.72
C HIS A 4 42.35 -56.73 9.87
N HIS A 5 41.04 -57.00 9.79
CA HIS A 5 40.05 -56.02 9.29
C HIS A 5 39.73 -55.06 10.46
N HIS A 6 40.21 -53.85 10.36
CA HIS A 6 39.73 -52.75 11.19
C HIS A 6 38.37 -52.32 10.64
N GLY A 7 37.31 -52.87 11.20
CA GLY A 7 35.97 -52.30 11.01
C GLY A 7 35.89 -50.99 11.74
N HIS A 8 35.86 -49.89 10.98
CA HIS A 8 35.45 -48.59 11.54
C HIS A 8 33.97 -48.64 11.84
N HIS A 9 33.62 -48.73 13.11
CA HIS A 9 32.26 -48.56 13.59
C HIS A 9 31.82 -47.10 13.34
N HIS A 10 31.04 -46.86 12.30
CA HIS A 10 30.35 -45.61 12.04
C HIS A 10 29.11 -45.40 12.91
N GLU A 11 28.92 -46.26 13.93
CA GLU A 11 27.70 -46.25 14.79
C GLU A 11 27.63 -45.08 15.77
N ASP A 12 28.74 -44.35 16.03
CA ASP A 12 28.76 -43.27 17.02
C ASP A 12 28.68 -41.87 16.43
N MET A 13 28.47 -41.72 15.12
CA MET A 13 28.34 -40.40 14.51
C MET A 13 26.90 -39.89 14.59
N LEU A 14 26.71 -38.72 15.25
CA LEU A 14 25.44 -38.05 15.30
C LEU A 14 25.08 -37.48 13.91
N SER A 15 23.79 -37.58 13.53
CA SER A 15 23.33 -36.81 12.38
C SER A 15 23.42 -35.30 12.68
N VAL A 16 23.52 -34.46 11.63
CA VAL A 16 23.59 -33.01 11.76
C VAL A 16 22.41 -32.48 12.58
N GLU A 17 21.20 -33.01 12.36
CA GLU A 17 19.98 -32.61 13.07
C GLU A 17 20.08 -32.95 14.58
N LYS A 18 20.57 -34.14 14.93
CA LYS A 18 20.76 -34.55 16.34
C LYS A 18 21.85 -33.71 17.01
N ALA A 19 22.97 -33.48 16.32
CA ALA A 19 24.03 -32.63 16.85
C ALA A 19 23.54 -31.21 17.09
N ARG A 20 22.82 -30.62 16.13
CA ARG A 20 22.19 -29.30 16.28
C ARG A 20 21.21 -29.24 17.46
N GLN A 21 20.37 -30.24 17.61
CA GLN A 21 19.42 -30.30 18.72
C GLN A 21 20.12 -30.40 20.09
N GLN A 22 21.19 -31.18 20.19
CA GLN A 22 21.96 -31.27 21.42
C GLN A 22 22.65 -29.95 21.76
N ILE A 23 23.28 -29.30 20.78
CA ILE A 23 23.91 -27.99 20.99
C ILE A 23 22.86 -26.96 21.47
N LEU A 24 21.72 -26.85 20.78
CA LEU A 24 20.69 -25.87 21.12
C LEU A 24 20.04 -26.10 22.49
N ARG A 25 20.07 -27.31 23.05
CA ARG A 25 19.58 -27.60 24.39
C ARG A 25 20.46 -27.02 25.51
N GLU A 26 21.74 -26.82 25.21
CA GLU A 26 22.70 -26.27 26.18
C GLU A 26 22.65 -24.73 26.25
N PHE A 27 21.92 -24.07 25.35
CA PHE A 27 21.81 -22.63 25.30
C PHE A 27 20.36 -22.19 25.57
N ALA A 28 20.19 -21.26 26.50
CA ALA A 28 18.94 -20.54 26.70
C ALA A 28 18.99 -19.18 25.97
N PRO A 29 17.83 -18.64 25.52
CA PRO A 29 17.76 -17.25 25.10
C PRO A 29 18.28 -16.31 26.21
N LEU A 30 18.91 -15.23 25.82
CA LEU A 30 19.27 -14.15 26.76
C LEU A 30 17.99 -13.49 27.29
N ASP A 31 18.10 -12.87 28.46
CA ASP A 31 17.02 -12.06 29.02
C ASP A 31 16.70 -10.87 28.11
N ALA A 32 15.42 -10.49 28.05
CA ALA A 32 14.99 -9.34 27.29
C ALA A 32 15.40 -8.04 28.00
N GLU A 33 15.96 -7.12 27.26
CA GLU A 33 16.37 -5.79 27.75
C GLU A 33 15.74 -4.70 26.89
N THR A 34 15.56 -3.51 27.47
CA THR A 34 15.04 -2.33 26.77
C THR A 34 16.17 -1.42 26.34
N PHE A 35 16.24 -1.13 25.03
CA PHE A 35 17.22 -0.24 24.43
C PHE A 35 16.53 0.95 23.74
N PRO A 36 17.19 2.12 23.63
CA PRO A 36 16.78 3.15 22.71
C PRO A 36 16.73 2.59 21.28
N ILE A 37 15.76 3.01 20.47
CA ILE A 37 15.60 2.49 19.12
C ILE A 37 16.84 2.70 18.24
N SER A 38 17.57 3.80 18.45
CA SER A 38 18.85 4.09 17.78
C SER A 38 19.93 3.03 18.06
N ASP A 39 19.89 2.43 19.23
CA ASP A 39 20.92 1.52 19.72
C ASP A 39 20.53 0.04 19.51
N SER A 40 19.31 -0.19 19.02
CA SER A 40 18.75 -1.53 18.80
C SER A 40 19.09 -2.12 17.42
N VAL A 41 19.80 -1.41 16.56
CA VAL A 41 20.18 -1.89 15.23
C VAL A 41 21.05 -3.15 15.35
N GLY A 42 20.59 -4.24 14.73
CA GLY A 42 21.28 -5.54 14.78
C GLY A 42 20.91 -6.42 15.97
N LEU A 43 20.09 -5.95 16.90
CA LEU A 43 19.55 -6.76 17.99
C LEU A 43 18.32 -7.55 17.52
N VAL A 44 18.02 -8.63 18.25
CA VAL A 44 16.85 -9.49 17.99
C VAL A 44 15.68 -9.00 18.85
N ILE A 45 14.53 -8.81 18.23
CA ILE A 45 13.29 -8.45 18.93
C ILE A 45 12.89 -9.59 19.88
N ALA A 46 12.65 -9.27 21.15
CA ALA A 46 12.29 -10.22 22.19
C ALA A 46 10.78 -10.53 22.23
N GLU A 47 9.94 -9.65 21.67
CA GLU A 47 8.48 -9.81 21.65
C GLU A 47 7.89 -9.36 20.31
N ASN A 48 6.68 -9.82 20.02
CA ASN A 48 5.97 -9.39 18.81
C ASN A 48 5.52 -7.94 18.93
N VAL A 49 6.01 -7.08 18.04
CA VAL A 49 5.56 -5.68 17.93
C VAL A 49 4.38 -5.60 16.97
N ARG A 50 3.29 -4.99 17.43
CA ARG A 50 2.10 -4.72 16.62
C ARG A 50 1.83 -3.24 16.58
N SER A 51 1.48 -2.73 15.38
CA SER A 51 1.01 -1.35 15.24
C SER A 51 -0.38 -1.22 15.87
N GLU A 52 -0.59 -0.14 16.62
CA GLU A 52 -1.91 0.23 17.17
C GLU A 52 -2.77 0.98 16.15
N ILE A 53 -2.18 1.41 15.03
CA ILE A 53 -2.87 2.12 13.96
C ILE A 53 -2.71 1.38 12.63
N SER A 54 -3.71 1.47 11.78
CA SER A 54 -3.63 1.05 10.38
C SER A 54 -2.89 2.11 9.55
N ILE A 55 -2.07 1.66 8.58
CA ILE A 55 -1.39 2.57 7.64
C ILE A 55 -1.69 2.07 6.22
N PRO A 56 -2.27 2.92 5.37
CA PRO A 56 -2.72 4.29 5.63
C PRO A 56 -3.90 4.36 6.60
N THR A 57 -4.05 5.50 7.29
CA THR A 57 -5.13 5.74 8.26
C THR A 57 -6.47 6.07 7.62
N LEU A 58 -6.44 6.46 6.35
CA LEU A 58 -7.61 6.79 5.51
C LEU A 58 -7.42 6.15 4.13
N ASP A 59 -8.51 5.93 3.42
CA ASP A 59 -8.47 5.56 2.02
C ASP A 59 -7.91 6.74 1.22
N ASN A 60 -6.77 6.53 0.56
CA ASN A 60 -6.03 7.58 -0.15
C ASN A 60 -6.00 7.29 -1.65
N SER A 61 -5.94 8.36 -2.45
CA SER A 61 -5.74 8.23 -3.88
C SER A 61 -4.34 7.67 -4.19
N ALA A 62 -4.30 6.66 -5.07
CA ALA A 62 -3.05 6.10 -5.59
C ALA A 62 -2.47 6.92 -6.76
N MET A 63 -3.21 7.91 -7.28
CA MET A 63 -2.84 8.68 -8.47
C MET A 63 -3.37 10.12 -8.40
N ASP A 64 -2.81 11.00 -9.22
CA ASP A 64 -3.32 12.33 -9.47
C ASP A 64 -4.51 12.24 -10.44
N GLY A 65 -5.61 12.92 -10.13
CA GLY A 65 -6.82 12.79 -10.94
C GLY A 65 -8.03 13.46 -10.33
N TYR A 66 -9.19 12.86 -10.58
CA TYR A 66 -10.49 13.34 -10.09
C TYR A 66 -11.23 12.23 -9.33
N ALA A 67 -11.53 12.50 -8.06
CA ALA A 67 -12.42 11.66 -7.26
C ALA A 67 -13.87 11.90 -7.73
N VAL A 68 -14.55 10.81 -8.10
CA VAL A 68 -15.89 10.83 -8.71
C VAL A 68 -16.75 9.71 -8.15
N ARG A 69 -18.02 9.74 -8.46
CA ARG A 69 -18.90 8.59 -8.32
C ARG A 69 -18.85 7.81 -9.64
N SER A 70 -18.52 6.54 -9.58
CA SER A 70 -18.37 5.68 -10.77
C SER A 70 -19.61 5.66 -11.65
N GLN A 71 -20.79 5.69 -11.03
CA GLN A 71 -22.06 5.69 -11.75
C GLN A 71 -22.27 6.94 -12.62
N ASP A 72 -21.68 8.08 -12.28
CA ASP A 72 -21.83 9.32 -13.04
C ASP A 72 -20.99 9.30 -14.33
N VAL A 73 -19.99 8.43 -14.40
CA VAL A 73 -19.04 8.33 -15.53
C VAL A 73 -19.13 7.04 -16.34
N VAL A 74 -20.11 6.17 -16.04
CA VAL A 74 -20.32 4.90 -16.76
C VAL A 74 -20.44 5.08 -18.27
N ALA A 75 -21.04 6.18 -18.72
CA ALA A 75 -21.23 6.48 -20.15
C ALA A 75 -20.04 7.20 -20.79
N ALA A 76 -18.99 7.51 -20.02
CA ALA A 76 -17.82 8.23 -20.52
C ALA A 76 -17.00 7.33 -21.46
N SER A 77 -16.53 7.94 -22.57
CA SER A 77 -15.59 7.32 -23.51
C SER A 77 -14.82 8.42 -24.25
N GLN A 78 -13.84 8.03 -25.05
CA GLN A 78 -13.10 8.96 -25.93
C GLN A 78 -14.02 9.73 -26.88
N GLU A 79 -15.14 9.13 -27.27
CA GLU A 79 -16.10 9.70 -28.21
C GLU A 79 -17.26 10.40 -27.49
N ASN A 80 -17.50 10.08 -26.24
CA ASN A 80 -18.58 10.60 -25.41
C ASN A 80 -18.06 11.11 -24.07
N THR A 81 -17.64 12.36 -24.03
CA THR A 81 -17.15 13.01 -22.82
C THR A 81 -18.30 13.29 -21.85
N VAL A 82 -18.14 12.89 -20.58
CA VAL A 82 -19.06 13.26 -19.50
C VAL A 82 -18.46 14.40 -18.70
N ASN A 83 -19.18 15.51 -18.61
CA ASN A 83 -18.73 16.70 -17.87
C ASN A 83 -19.20 16.65 -16.41
N LEU A 84 -18.28 16.97 -15.50
CA LEU A 84 -18.53 17.05 -14.06
C LEU A 84 -18.10 18.43 -13.51
N GLU A 85 -18.87 18.96 -12.57
CA GLU A 85 -18.50 20.17 -11.83
C GLU A 85 -17.37 19.85 -10.85
N VAL A 86 -16.27 20.62 -10.90
CA VAL A 86 -15.16 20.49 -9.94
C VAL A 86 -15.43 21.37 -8.72
N ILE A 87 -15.62 20.75 -7.56
CA ILE A 87 -16.06 21.45 -6.32
C ILE A 87 -14.92 21.83 -5.39
N GLU A 88 -13.78 21.13 -5.45
CA GLU A 88 -12.57 21.44 -4.68
C GLU A 88 -11.32 20.73 -5.27
N THR A 89 -10.15 21.14 -4.78
CA THR A 89 -8.88 20.45 -5.01
C THR A 89 -8.32 19.95 -3.69
N ILE A 90 -8.01 18.65 -3.61
CA ILE A 90 -7.54 17.97 -2.41
C ILE A 90 -6.07 17.61 -2.61
N ALA A 91 -5.17 18.35 -1.98
CA ALA A 91 -3.74 18.08 -1.98
C ALA A 91 -3.37 17.01 -0.94
N ALA A 92 -2.22 16.35 -1.12
CA ALA A 92 -1.67 15.46 -0.10
C ALA A 92 -1.52 16.21 1.24
N GLY A 93 -1.97 15.60 2.32
CA GLY A 93 -1.96 16.20 3.65
C GLY A 93 -3.14 17.14 3.95
N SER A 94 -4.03 17.38 2.98
CA SER A 94 -5.29 18.08 3.19
C SER A 94 -6.44 17.10 3.39
N LEU A 95 -7.48 17.50 4.10
CA LEU A 95 -8.71 16.71 4.21
C LEU A 95 -9.77 17.25 3.24
N PRO A 96 -10.58 16.38 2.62
CA PRO A 96 -11.75 16.81 1.84
C PRO A 96 -12.73 17.55 2.73
N THR A 97 -13.38 18.57 2.17
CA THR A 97 -14.37 19.38 2.88
C THR A 97 -15.78 19.18 2.38
N LYS A 98 -15.94 18.52 1.22
CA LYS A 98 -17.22 18.32 0.56
C LYS A 98 -17.38 16.88 0.09
N PRO A 99 -18.57 16.27 0.25
CA PRO A 99 -18.87 14.98 -0.36
C PRO A 99 -19.07 15.12 -1.88
N ILE A 100 -18.86 14.03 -2.61
CA ILE A 100 -19.11 13.98 -4.06
C ILE A 100 -20.59 13.69 -4.33
N GLU A 101 -21.35 14.75 -4.60
CA GLU A 101 -22.74 14.63 -5.04
C GLU A 101 -22.83 14.24 -6.54
N PRO A 102 -24.02 13.81 -7.04
CA PRO A 102 -24.21 13.52 -8.44
C PRO A 102 -23.77 14.65 -9.39
N GLY A 103 -23.02 14.31 -10.43
CA GLY A 103 -22.51 15.26 -11.42
C GLY A 103 -21.34 16.12 -10.95
N LYS A 104 -20.73 15.80 -9.78
CA LYS A 104 -19.59 16.53 -9.21
C LYS A 104 -18.34 15.68 -9.15
N ALA A 105 -17.19 16.35 -9.07
CA ALA A 105 -15.87 15.76 -8.91
C ALA A 105 -15.02 16.63 -7.99
N SER A 106 -14.04 16.03 -7.31
CA SER A 106 -12.96 16.77 -6.63
C SER A 106 -11.64 16.41 -7.30
N ARG A 107 -10.86 17.44 -7.67
CA ARG A 107 -9.49 17.24 -8.14
C ARG A 107 -8.65 16.73 -6.97
N ILE A 108 -7.97 15.60 -7.14
CA ILE A 108 -7.28 14.91 -6.04
C ILE A 108 -5.84 14.56 -6.42
N MET A 109 -4.93 14.73 -5.48
CA MET A 109 -3.52 14.37 -5.66
C MET A 109 -3.20 13.04 -5.00
N THR A 110 -2.18 12.36 -5.50
CA THR A 110 -1.63 11.13 -4.91
C THR A 110 -1.41 11.29 -3.41
N GLY A 111 -1.89 10.34 -2.63
CA GLY A 111 -1.78 10.35 -1.17
C GLY A 111 -2.83 11.21 -0.45
N ALA A 112 -3.67 11.97 -1.16
CA ALA A 112 -4.78 12.70 -0.56
C ALA A 112 -5.93 11.74 -0.21
N PRO A 113 -6.64 11.99 0.91
CA PRO A 113 -7.78 11.17 1.31
C PRO A 113 -8.93 11.28 0.31
N ILE A 114 -9.59 10.14 0.08
CA ILE A 114 -10.78 10.07 -0.79
C ILE A 114 -11.95 10.79 -0.10
N PRO A 115 -12.65 11.72 -0.77
CA PRO A 115 -13.82 12.37 -0.22
C PRO A 115 -15.01 11.43 -0.10
N ASP A 116 -15.89 11.71 0.85
CA ASP A 116 -17.13 10.97 1.06
C ASP A 116 -17.94 10.87 -0.24
N LEU A 117 -18.57 9.71 -0.46
CA LEU A 117 -19.40 9.36 -1.63
C LEU A 117 -18.64 9.21 -2.94
N ALA A 118 -17.32 9.45 -2.99
CA ALA A 118 -16.51 9.02 -4.12
C ALA A 118 -16.20 7.51 -3.98
N ASP A 119 -16.26 6.79 -5.09
CA ASP A 119 -15.95 5.36 -5.18
C ASP A 119 -14.98 5.04 -6.33
N ALA A 120 -14.45 6.09 -6.99
CA ALA A 120 -13.46 5.95 -8.06
C ALA A 120 -12.59 7.21 -8.16
N VAL A 121 -11.34 7.03 -8.63
CA VAL A 121 -10.47 8.13 -9.07
C VAL A 121 -10.15 7.94 -10.54
N ILE A 122 -10.39 8.99 -11.33
CA ILE A 122 -10.07 9.05 -12.75
C ILE A 122 -8.75 9.77 -12.93
N PRO A 123 -7.70 9.16 -13.51
CA PRO A 123 -6.43 9.83 -13.73
C PRO A 123 -6.56 11.02 -14.70
N PHE A 124 -5.68 12.01 -14.58
CA PHE A 124 -5.70 13.21 -15.44
C PHE A 124 -5.66 12.88 -16.93
N GLU A 125 -4.92 11.85 -17.30
CA GLU A 125 -4.74 11.38 -18.67
C GLU A 125 -6.05 10.90 -19.34
N GLU A 126 -7.04 10.57 -18.54
CA GLU A 126 -8.36 10.14 -18.99
C GLU A 126 -9.41 11.26 -18.89
N THR A 127 -8.95 12.51 -18.86
CA THR A 127 -9.80 13.69 -18.73
C THR A 127 -9.41 14.74 -19.77
N THR A 128 -10.16 15.84 -19.80
CA THR A 128 -9.83 17.01 -20.63
C THR A 128 -8.73 17.87 -20.01
N GLU A 129 -8.25 17.58 -18.79
CA GLU A 129 -7.12 18.33 -18.17
C GLU A 129 -5.79 18.08 -18.88
N GLU A 130 -5.62 16.93 -19.56
CA GLU A 130 -4.43 16.65 -20.36
C GLU A 130 -4.12 17.79 -21.35
N ASP A 131 -5.18 18.48 -21.81
CA ASP A 131 -5.07 19.61 -22.73
C ASP A 131 -4.73 20.94 -22.01
N PHE A 132 -4.73 20.95 -20.66
CA PHE A 132 -4.50 22.15 -19.84
C PHE A 132 -3.20 22.03 -19.03
N LEU A 133 -2.08 22.36 -19.64
CA LEU A 133 -0.79 22.43 -18.95
C LEU A 133 -0.80 23.55 -17.89
N GLY A 134 -1.21 23.16 -16.69
CA GLY A 134 -0.95 23.90 -15.46
C GLY A 134 -1.93 25.02 -15.16
N THR A 135 -2.44 24.93 -13.96
CA THR A 135 -3.01 25.96 -13.13
C THR A 135 -4.42 26.37 -13.40
N ALA A 136 -4.98 26.72 -12.37
CA ALA A 136 -6.10 27.56 -12.12
C ALA A 136 -7.40 26.78 -11.99
N ASP A 137 -8.12 27.19 -11.18
CA ASP A 137 -9.54 27.11 -10.84
C ASP A 137 -10.39 26.39 -11.92
N ILE A 138 -10.09 25.09 -12.11
CA ILE A 138 -10.86 24.23 -13.01
C ILE A 138 -12.24 24.05 -12.35
N LYS A 139 -13.28 24.59 -13.01
CA LYS A 139 -14.65 24.50 -12.51
C LYS A 139 -15.45 23.35 -13.11
N GLU A 140 -14.99 22.83 -14.24
CA GLU A 140 -15.62 21.72 -14.96
C GLU A 140 -14.56 20.88 -15.60
N ILE A 141 -14.73 19.55 -15.56
CA ILE A 141 -13.82 18.57 -16.15
C ILE A 141 -14.60 17.59 -17.00
N GLY A 142 -14.09 17.32 -18.19
CA GLY A 142 -14.60 16.28 -19.07
C GLY A 142 -13.90 14.96 -18.81
N ILE A 143 -14.65 13.91 -18.57
CA ILE A 143 -14.15 12.54 -18.40
C ILE A 143 -14.23 11.81 -19.74
N LYS A 144 -13.07 11.26 -20.20
CA LYS A 144 -12.91 10.55 -21.49
C LYS A 144 -12.60 9.07 -21.31
N TRP A 145 -13.01 8.46 -20.23
CA TRP A 145 -12.56 7.16 -19.78
C TRP A 145 -12.71 6.01 -20.78
N ARG A 146 -11.67 5.14 -20.87
CA ARG A 146 -11.63 3.99 -21.79
C ARG A 146 -12.11 2.67 -21.18
N HIS A 147 -12.11 2.57 -19.86
CA HIS A 147 -12.42 1.33 -19.13
C HIS A 147 -13.33 1.62 -17.93
N PRO A 148 -14.21 0.68 -17.53
CA PRO A 148 -15.01 0.88 -16.33
C PRO A 148 -14.06 1.07 -15.12
N PRO A 149 -14.40 2.02 -14.22
CA PRO A 149 -13.56 2.31 -13.06
C PRO A 149 -13.33 1.05 -12.22
N ALA A 150 -12.07 0.83 -11.81
CA ALA A 150 -11.82 -0.12 -10.77
C ALA A 150 -12.39 0.46 -9.46
N PRO A 151 -13.15 -0.32 -8.68
CA PRO A 151 -13.61 0.13 -7.37
C PRO A 151 -12.39 0.40 -6.48
N ILE A 152 -12.51 1.44 -5.64
CA ILE A 152 -11.55 1.78 -4.58
C ILE A 152 -11.50 0.66 -3.55
#